data_924d91a366583ecf837bc47a003848a0
#
_entry.id   924d91a366583ecf837bc47a003848a0
#
_cell.length_a   1.000
_cell.length_b   1.000
_cell.length_c   1.000
_cell.angle_alpha   90.00
_cell.angle_beta   90.00
_cell.angle_gamma   90.00
#
_symmetry.space_group_name_H-M   'P 1'
#
loop_
_entity.id
_entity.type
_entity.pdbx_description
1 polymer ?
#
loop_
_entity_poly.entity_id
_entity_poly.type
_entity_poly.pdbx_seq_one_letter_code
_entity_poly.pdbx_strand_id
1 'polypeptide(L)'
;ERTLRPYQLEGVNWLLNAHGARRNVLLADEMGLGKTAQCVATISLRHERCATGGPYLVVAPLSTIGHWGREFRVWAPQLRTLTLHGSAEDRRVIKEWMWHREVAANSGDDAGQRRGKSKQRAAQGYAFHVLITTYEMLMTEATPLSSVPWAYMVVDEAHRLKRRDGRARKDIERLDVRRLVLLTG
;
A
#
# COMPACT_ATOMS: atom_id res chain seq x y z
N GLU A 1 25.65 5.38 0.37
CA GLU A 1 24.43 6.06 -0.08
C GLU A 1 23.99 5.46 -1.42
N ARG A 2 22.74 4.99 -1.53
CA ARG A 2 22.24 4.46 -2.80
C ARG A 2 21.53 5.58 -3.55
N THR A 3 21.84 5.74 -4.82
CA THR A 3 21.21 6.72 -5.71
C THR A 3 20.47 6.01 -6.84
N LEU A 4 19.34 6.56 -7.25
CA LEU A 4 18.62 6.07 -8.43
C LEU A 4 19.44 6.41 -9.69
N ARG A 5 19.45 5.50 -10.64
CA ARG A 5 20.04 5.74 -11.97
C ARG A 5 19.20 6.75 -12.76
N PRO A 6 19.78 7.48 -13.75
CA PRO A 6 19.03 8.49 -14.51
C PRO A 6 17.70 7.98 -15.06
N TYR A 7 17.67 6.82 -15.70
CA TYR A 7 16.44 6.26 -16.26
C TYR A 7 15.41 5.88 -15.18
N GLN A 8 15.85 5.52 -13.94
CA GLN A 8 14.95 5.28 -12.82
C GLN A 8 14.32 6.57 -12.32
N LEU A 9 15.08 7.68 -12.33
CA LEU A 9 14.54 9.01 -12.02
C LEU A 9 13.51 9.45 -13.05
N GLU A 10 13.73 9.18 -14.33
CA GLU A 10 12.74 9.42 -15.40
C GLU A 10 11.45 8.63 -15.12
N GLY A 11 11.57 7.34 -14.77
CA GLY A 11 10.43 6.50 -14.40
C GLY A 11 9.67 7.01 -13.18
N VAL A 12 10.38 7.46 -12.14
CA VAL A 12 9.76 8.09 -10.95
C VAL A 12 9.01 9.37 -11.34
N ASN A 13 9.61 10.24 -12.14
CA ASN A 13 8.96 11.46 -12.62
C ASN A 13 7.71 11.14 -13.46
N TRP A 14 7.79 10.14 -14.32
CA TRP A 14 6.65 9.69 -15.13
C TRP A 14 5.50 9.16 -14.24
N LEU A 15 5.80 8.35 -13.22
CA LEU A 15 4.82 7.87 -12.24
C LEU A 15 4.18 9.02 -11.44
N LEU A 16 4.96 10.00 -11.02
CA LEU A 16 4.46 11.19 -10.31
C LEU A 16 3.56 12.04 -11.21
N ASN A 17 3.93 12.24 -12.47
CA ASN A 17 3.13 12.98 -13.45
C ASN A 17 1.82 12.25 -13.75
N ALA A 18 1.85 10.93 -13.95
CA ALA A 18 0.66 10.11 -14.15
C ALA A 18 -0.29 10.20 -12.95
N HIS A 19 0.28 10.18 -11.73
CA HIS A 19 -0.52 10.36 -10.52
C HIS A 19 -1.18 11.76 -10.48
N GLY A 20 -0.44 12.82 -10.76
CA GLY A 20 -0.95 14.20 -10.83
C GLY A 20 -2.06 14.35 -11.87
N ALA A 21 -1.89 13.71 -13.02
CA ALA A 21 -2.90 13.64 -14.09
C ALA A 21 -4.08 12.69 -13.78
N ARG A 22 -4.13 12.12 -12.60
CA ARG A 22 -5.17 11.19 -12.14
C ARG A 22 -5.28 9.91 -12.99
N ARG A 23 -4.19 9.39 -13.53
CA ARG A 23 -4.16 8.20 -14.38
C ARG A 23 -3.69 6.97 -13.62
N ASN A 24 -4.31 5.83 -13.91
CA ASN A 24 -3.74 4.52 -13.59
C ASN A 24 -2.76 4.14 -14.70
N VAL A 25 -1.69 3.42 -14.35
CA VAL A 25 -0.58 3.15 -15.28
C VAL A 25 -0.14 1.69 -15.25
N LEU A 26 0.45 1.28 -16.36
CA LEU A 26 1.18 0.03 -16.49
C LEU A 26 2.66 0.37 -16.72
N LEU A 27 3.52 -0.08 -15.81
CA LEU A 27 4.98 0.00 -15.93
C LEU A 27 5.50 -1.35 -16.40
N ALA A 28 5.82 -1.44 -17.69
CA ALA A 28 6.19 -2.67 -18.39
C ALA A 28 7.68 -2.66 -18.81
N ASP A 29 8.55 -2.10 -17.97
CA ASP A 29 9.99 -2.13 -18.18
C ASP A 29 10.52 -3.56 -18.11
N GLU A 30 11.67 -3.81 -18.72
CA GLU A 30 12.34 -5.10 -18.63
C GLU A 30 12.64 -5.51 -17.19
N MET A 31 12.78 -6.80 -16.97
CA MET A 31 13.17 -7.34 -15.66
C MET A 31 14.56 -6.82 -15.27
N GLY A 32 14.76 -6.51 -13.99
CA GLY A 32 16.05 -6.05 -13.47
C GLY A 32 16.28 -4.53 -13.55
N LEU A 33 15.44 -3.75 -14.24
CA LEU A 33 15.59 -2.29 -14.33
C LEU A 33 15.16 -1.54 -13.05
N GLY A 34 14.81 -2.25 -11.98
CA GLY A 34 14.51 -1.63 -10.69
C GLY A 34 13.15 -0.98 -10.58
N LYS A 35 12.12 -1.55 -11.24
CA LYS A 35 10.71 -1.10 -11.09
C LYS A 35 10.28 -0.95 -9.64
N THR A 36 10.71 -1.87 -8.77
CA THR A 36 10.43 -1.83 -7.33
C THR A 36 11.00 -0.56 -6.69
N ALA A 37 12.27 -0.23 -6.95
CA ALA A 37 12.91 0.98 -6.43
C ALA A 37 12.21 2.25 -6.94
N GLN A 38 11.82 2.30 -8.21
CA GLN A 38 11.06 3.41 -8.80
C GLN A 38 9.70 3.61 -8.09
N CYS A 39 8.97 2.52 -7.84
CA CYS A 39 7.69 2.58 -7.12
C CYS A 39 7.87 3.03 -5.67
N VAL A 40 8.86 2.49 -4.95
CA VAL A 40 9.15 2.87 -3.57
C VAL A 40 9.53 4.35 -3.47
N ALA A 41 10.41 4.83 -4.35
CA ALA A 41 10.78 6.25 -4.42
C ALA A 41 9.56 7.14 -4.73
N THR A 42 8.68 6.71 -5.64
CA THR A 42 7.44 7.42 -5.95
C THR A 42 6.53 7.53 -4.73
N ILE A 43 6.34 6.44 -4.00
CA ILE A 43 5.52 6.41 -2.76
C ILE A 43 6.14 7.32 -1.70
N SER A 44 7.48 7.28 -1.51
CA SER A 44 8.20 8.13 -0.58
C SER A 44 7.98 9.62 -0.86
N LEU A 45 8.26 10.05 -2.07
CA LEU A 45 8.09 11.43 -2.50
C LEU A 45 6.64 11.92 -2.38
N ARG A 46 5.70 11.03 -2.65
CA ARG A 46 4.28 11.35 -2.47
C ARG A 46 3.92 11.53 -1.00
N HIS A 47 4.42 10.66 -0.14
CA HIS A 47 4.17 10.74 1.30
C HIS A 47 4.71 12.06 1.88
N GLU A 48 5.89 12.47 1.45
CA GLU A 48 6.53 13.72 1.87
C GLU A 48 5.77 14.97 1.40
N ARG A 49 5.24 14.93 0.17
CA ARG A 49 4.54 16.09 -0.44
C ARG A 49 3.07 16.24 -0.03
N CYS A 50 2.47 15.21 0.54
CA CYS A 50 1.06 15.21 0.89
C CYS A 50 0.87 14.98 2.38
N ALA A 51 0.38 15.97 3.12
CA ALA A 51 0.08 15.84 4.55
C ALA A 51 -0.90 14.69 4.88
N THR A 52 -1.72 14.28 3.91
CA THR A 52 -2.65 13.15 3.98
C THR A 52 -2.17 11.95 3.16
N GLY A 53 -0.87 11.84 2.93
CA GLY A 53 -0.28 10.80 2.11
C GLY A 53 -0.44 9.40 2.73
N GLY A 54 -1.12 8.51 2.02
CA GLY A 54 -1.35 7.13 2.43
C GLY A 54 -2.77 6.87 2.96
N PRO A 55 -3.06 5.63 3.35
CA PRO A 55 -2.19 4.46 3.25
C PRO A 55 -1.95 3.96 1.82
N TYR A 56 -0.88 3.23 1.66
CA TYR A 56 -0.42 2.65 0.39
C TYR A 56 -0.52 1.13 0.45
N LEU A 57 -0.90 0.50 -0.66
CA LEU A 57 -1.00 -0.96 -0.77
C LEU A 57 -0.03 -1.50 -1.83
N VAL A 58 0.73 -2.51 -1.47
CA VAL A 58 1.55 -3.29 -2.42
C VAL A 58 1.03 -4.72 -2.43
N VAL A 59 0.66 -5.20 -3.60
CA VAL A 59 0.27 -6.59 -3.84
C VAL A 59 1.31 -7.26 -4.70
N ALA A 60 1.95 -8.28 -4.16
CA ALA A 60 3.06 -8.95 -4.83
C ALA A 60 2.97 -10.48 -4.66
N PRO A 61 3.63 -11.26 -5.51
CA PRO A 61 3.81 -12.69 -5.28
C PRO A 61 4.46 -12.96 -3.93
N LEU A 62 4.10 -14.09 -3.31
CA LEU A 62 4.69 -14.50 -2.03
C LEU A 62 6.22 -14.51 -2.05
N SER A 63 6.81 -14.94 -3.16
CA SER A 63 8.26 -14.98 -3.35
C SER A 63 8.95 -13.61 -3.31
N THR A 64 8.20 -12.53 -3.56
CA THR A 64 8.76 -11.18 -3.69
C THR A 64 8.35 -10.22 -2.57
N ILE A 65 7.38 -10.58 -1.70
CA ILE A 65 6.97 -9.69 -0.58
C ILE A 65 8.13 -9.30 0.33
N GLY A 66 9.05 -10.23 0.62
CA GLY A 66 10.24 -9.95 1.41
C GLY A 66 11.22 -9.00 0.70
N HIS A 67 11.29 -9.05 -0.64
CA HIS A 67 12.06 -8.10 -1.43
C HIS A 67 11.46 -6.69 -1.32
N TRP A 68 10.16 -6.53 -1.48
CA TRP A 68 9.47 -5.27 -1.29
C TRP A 68 9.74 -4.65 0.09
N GLY A 69 9.66 -5.45 1.15
CA GLY A 69 9.96 -4.99 2.51
C GLY A 69 11.42 -4.51 2.67
N ARG A 70 12.39 -5.15 1.99
CA ARG A 70 13.79 -4.70 1.98
C ARG A 70 13.97 -3.40 1.20
N GLU A 71 13.33 -3.27 0.05
CA GLU A 71 13.41 -2.07 -0.78
C GLU A 71 12.83 -0.84 -0.05
N PHE A 72 11.71 -0.97 0.66
CA PHE A 72 11.18 0.09 1.50
C PHE A 72 12.16 0.51 2.61
N ARG A 73 12.80 -0.44 3.28
CA ARG A 73 13.80 -0.13 4.32
C ARG A 73 15.01 0.62 3.78
N VAL A 74 15.36 0.39 2.52
CA VAL A 74 16.52 1.01 1.86
C VAL A 74 16.19 2.39 1.30
N TRP A 75 15.06 2.52 0.59
CA TRP A 75 14.72 3.71 -0.19
C TRP A 75 13.76 4.66 0.53
N ALA A 76 13.03 4.18 1.52
CA ALA A 76 12.02 4.94 2.24
C ALA A 76 11.96 4.52 3.72
N PRO A 77 13.06 4.60 4.49
CA PRO A 77 13.11 4.12 5.88
C PRO A 77 12.15 4.85 6.81
N GLN A 78 11.71 6.05 6.45
CA GLN A 78 10.72 6.84 7.18
C GLN A 78 9.30 6.27 7.08
N LEU A 79 9.03 5.39 6.10
CA LEU A 79 7.71 4.79 5.91
C LEU A 79 7.60 3.51 6.76
N ARG A 80 6.62 3.49 7.64
CA ARG A 80 6.29 2.26 8.39
C ARG A 80 5.60 1.27 7.47
N THR A 81 6.25 0.13 7.24
CA THR A 81 5.71 -0.96 6.44
C THR A 81 5.14 -2.06 7.33
N LEU A 82 3.99 -2.59 6.97
CA LEU A 82 3.37 -3.77 7.57
C LEU A 82 3.19 -4.83 6.50
N THR A 83 3.56 -6.08 6.81
CA THR A 83 3.32 -7.21 5.90
C THR A 83 2.14 -8.02 6.41
N LEU A 84 1.08 -8.12 5.61
CA LEU A 84 -0.09 -8.96 5.88
C LEU A 84 0.06 -10.28 5.12
N HIS A 85 0.50 -11.31 5.83
CA HIS A 85 0.69 -12.67 5.33
C HIS A 85 0.81 -13.63 6.50
N GLY A 86 0.67 -14.94 6.24
CA GLY A 86 0.84 -15.99 7.25
C GLY A 86 -0.43 -16.76 7.54
N SER A 87 -0.43 -17.52 8.63
CA SER A 87 -1.57 -18.30 9.10
C SER A 87 -2.75 -17.41 9.50
N ALA A 88 -3.92 -17.99 9.71
CA ALA A 88 -5.09 -17.25 10.18
C ALA A 88 -4.82 -16.55 11.52
N GLU A 89 -4.04 -17.20 12.39
CA GLU A 89 -3.65 -16.66 13.69
C GLU A 89 -2.69 -15.47 13.54
N ASP A 90 -1.66 -15.59 12.70
CA ASP A 90 -0.74 -14.48 12.42
C ASP A 90 -1.49 -13.25 11.91
N ARG A 91 -2.42 -13.46 10.96
CA ARG A 91 -3.24 -12.37 10.42
C ARG A 91 -4.17 -11.76 11.45
N ARG A 92 -4.69 -12.57 12.40
CA ARG A 92 -5.49 -12.07 13.52
C ARG A 92 -4.67 -11.13 14.40
N VAL A 93 -3.47 -11.55 14.79
CA VAL A 93 -2.55 -10.75 15.60
C VAL A 93 -2.18 -9.44 14.87
N ILE A 94 -1.85 -9.51 13.58
CA ILE A 94 -1.53 -8.34 12.77
C ILE A 94 -2.69 -7.33 12.78
N LYS A 95 -3.93 -7.79 12.59
CA LYS A 95 -5.11 -6.92 12.56
C LYS A 95 -5.45 -6.34 13.93
N GLU A 96 -5.26 -7.10 14.97
CA GLU A 96 -5.59 -6.68 16.33
C GLU A 96 -4.59 -5.65 16.88
N TRP A 97 -3.30 -5.89 16.67
CA TRP A 97 -2.22 -5.14 17.34
C TRP A 97 -1.46 -4.16 16.43
N MET A 98 -1.43 -4.42 15.12
CA MET A 98 -0.58 -3.68 14.18
C MET A 98 -1.37 -2.90 13.11
N TRP A 99 -2.71 -3.03 13.09
CA TRP A 99 -3.52 -2.38 12.06
C TRP A 99 -3.88 -0.95 12.38
N HIS A 100 -4.26 -0.67 13.62
CA HIS A 100 -4.67 0.64 14.08
C HIS A 100 -3.66 1.24 15.05
N ARG A 101 -3.41 2.52 14.91
CA ARG A 101 -2.67 3.29 15.90
C ARG A 101 -3.67 3.85 16.91
N GLU A 102 -3.44 3.60 18.20
CA GLU A 102 -4.09 4.39 19.24
C GLU A 102 -3.61 5.83 19.10
N VAL A 103 -4.49 6.72 18.69
CA VAL A 103 -4.25 8.15 18.82
C VAL A 103 -4.39 8.42 20.31
N ALA A 104 -3.27 8.70 21.00
CA ALA A 104 -3.30 9.20 22.35
C ALA A 104 -4.28 10.37 22.37
N ALA A 105 -5.41 10.21 23.05
CA ALA A 105 -6.34 11.27 23.30
C ALA A 105 -5.56 12.31 24.09
N ASN A 106 -5.25 13.47 23.50
CA ASN A 106 -4.86 14.62 24.27
C ASN A 106 -6.01 14.89 25.22
N SER A 107 -5.76 14.57 26.50
CA SER A 107 -6.63 14.84 27.63
C SER A 107 -6.80 16.36 27.78
N GLY A 108 -7.88 16.85 27.19
CA GLY A 108 -8.45 18.15 27.44
C GLY A 108 -9.92 17.91 27.65
N ASP A 109 -10.35 18.12 28.89
CA ASP A 109 -11.70 17.93 29.41
C ASP A 109 -12.82 18.33 28.45
N ASP A 110 -13.76 17.44 28.16
CA ASP A 110 -15.15 17.70 28.51
C ASP A 110 -16.02 16.44 28.41
N ALA A 111 -16.84 16.26 29.43
CA ALA A 111 -17.73 15.14 29.61
C ALA A 111 -18.98 15.29 28.71
N GLY A 112 -19.35 14.21 28.05
CA GLY A 112 -20.72 14.02 27.59
C GLY A 112 -20.89 13.84 26.10
N GLN A 113 -20.99 12.62 25.69
CA GLN A 113 -22.04 12.04 24.88
C GLN A 113 -21.60 10.77 24.16
N ARG A 114 -22.22 9.67 24.53
CA ARG A 114 -22.16 8.39 23.83
C ARG A 114 -22.64 8.53 22.39
N ARG A 115 -21.72 8.63 21.43
CA ARG A 115 -22.01 8.50 20.00
C ARG A 115 -21.22 7.35 19.40
N GLY A 116 -21.96 6.47 18.75
CA GLY A 116 -21.70 5.17 18.16
C GLY A 116 -20.25 4.82 17.75
N LYS A 117 -19.88 3.59 18.08
CA LYS A 117 -18.59 2.92 17.81
C LYS A 117 -18.07 3.00 16.36
N SER A 118 -18.90 3.38 15.38
CA SER A 118 -18.50 3.50 13.97
C SER A 118 -17.80 4.82 13.62
N LYS A 119 -18.09 5.92 14.33
CA LYS A 119 -17.43 7.23 14.10
C LYS A 119 -16.08 7.36 14.83
N GLN A 120 -15.86 6.62 15.90
CA GLN A 120 -14.58 6.60 16.61
C GLN A 120 -13.45 5.92 15.81
N ARG A 121 -13.78 4.95 14.91
CA ARG A 121 -12.80 4.32 14.02
C ARG A 121 -12.22 5.25 12.95
N ALA A 122 -12.94 6.27 12.54
CA ALA A 122 -12.47 7.25 11.54
C ALA A 122 -11.41 8.22 12.08
N ALA A 123 -11.29 8.39 13.40
CA ALA A 123 -10.27 9.20 14.05
C ALA A 123 -8.99 8.41 14.41
N GLN A 124 -9.03 7.08 14.31
CA GLN A 124 -7.87 6.22 14.54
C GLN A 124 -7.09 6.08 13.21
N GLY A 125 -5.90 6.65 13.15
CA GLY A 125 -4.99 6.47 12.02
C GLY A 125 -4.48 5.04 11.92
N TYR A 126 -4.04 4.61 10.73
CA TYR A 126 -3.38 3.32 10.56
C TYR A 126 -1.99 3.34 11.19
N ALA A 127 -1.58 2.23 11.81
CA ALA A 127 -0.24 2.09 12.39
C ALA A 127 0.86 1.99 11.33
N PHE A 128 0.48 1.77 10.07
CA PHE A 128 1.37 1.66 8.93
C PHE A 128 1.12 2.79 7.91
N HIS A 129 2.16 3.09 7.13
CA HIS A 129 2.04 3.91 5.93
C HIS A 129 1.85 3.03 4.69
N VAL A 130 2.51 1.87 4.65
CA VAL A 130 2.46 0.91 3.54
C VAL A 130 2.08 -0.47 4.06
N LEU A 131 1.08 -1.08 3.45
CA LEU A 131 0.76 -2.49 3.62
C LEU A 131 1.28 -3.28 2.43
N ILE A 132 2.05 -4.34 2.71
CA ILE A 132 2.54 -5.28 1.70
C ILE A 132 1.79 -6.59 1.89
N THR A 133 1.21 -7.13 0.83
CA THR A 133 0.40 -8.34 0.90
C THR A 133 0.50 -9.18 -0.39
N THR A 134 -0.14 -10.33 -0.40
CA THR A 134 -0.17 -11.23 -1.55
C THR A 134 -1.52 -11.24 -2.25
N TYR A 135 -1.56 -11.77 -3.49
CA TYR A 135 -2.81 -11.99 -4.23
C TYR A 135 -3.81 -12.86 -3.48
N GLU A 136 -3.31 -13.86 -2.76
CA GLU A 136 -4.15 -14.73 -1.96
C GLU A 136 -4.82 -13.99 -0.80
N MET A 137 -4.07 -13.09 -0.17
CA MET A 137 -4.60 -12.26 0.92
C MET A 137 -5.63 -11.26 0.45
N LEU A 138 -5.55 -10.76 -0.79
CA LEU A 138 -6.62 -9.93 -1.35
C LEU A 138 -7.99 -10.62 -1.31
N MET A 139 -8.01 -11.93 -1.58
CA MET A 139 -9.25 -12.72 -1.55
C MET A 139 -9.66 -13.08 -0.11
N THR A 140 -8.70 -13.50 0.71
CA THR A 140 -8.97 -14.01 2.05
C THR A 140 -9.31 -12.89 3.03
N GLU A 141 -8.70 -11.72 2.87
CA GLU A 141 -8.83 -10.54 3.74
C GLU A 141 -9.55 -9.37 3.04
N ALA A 142 -10.45 -9.68 2.11
CA ALA A 142 -11.15 -8.67 1.31
C ALA A 142 -11.86 -7.61 2.16
N THR A 143 -12.55 -8.01 3.23
CA THR A 143 -13.30 -7.10 4.11
C THR A 143 -12.43 -6.07 4.81
N PRO A 144 -11.36 -6.42 5.55
CA PRO A 144 -10.50 -5.41 6.16
C PRO A 144 -9.76 -4.56 5.11
N LEU A 145 -9.39 -5.12 3.96
CA LEU A 145 -8.70 -4.36 2.91
C LEU A 145 -9.62 -3.36 2.21
N SER A 146 -10.89 -3.69 1.99
CA SER A 146 -11.86 -2.77 1.36
C SER A 146 -12.30 -1.62 2.28
N SER A 147 -12.08 -1.73 3.58
CA SER A 147 -12.39 -0.66 4.53
C SER A 147 -11.32 0.45 4.57
N VAL A 148 -10.19 0.26 3.89
CA VAL A 148 -9.06 1.19 3.87
C VAL A 148 -9.11 2.05 2.60
N PRO A 149 -9.11 3.40 2.70
CA PRO A 149 -9.06 4.29 1.55
C PRO A 149 -7.61 4.39 1.02
N TRP A 150 -7.25 3.51 0.10
CA TRP A 150 -5.90 3.42 -0.44
C TRP A 150 -5.57 4.61 -1.34
N ALA A 151 -4.59 5.41 -0.96
CA ALA A 151 -4.14 6.54 -1.77
C ALA A 151 -3.43 6.08 -3.06
N TYR A 152 -2.75 4.95 -2.99
CA TYR A 152 -1.99 4.37 -4.10
C TYR A 152 -1.87 2.86 -3.92
N MET A 153 -2.05 2.12 -4.98
CA MET A 153 -1.89 0.66 -5.01
C MET A 153 -0.90 0.28 -6.09
N VAL A 154 0.06 -0.56 -5.74
CA VAL A 154 0.99 -1.18 -6.68
C VAL A 154 0.69 -2.67 -6.75
N VAL A 155 0.55 -3.20 -7.94
CA VAL A 155 0.33 -4.63 -8.19
C VAL A 155 1.52 -5.15 -9.00
N ASP A 156 2.34 -5.95 -8.35
CA ASP A 156 3.52 -6.56 -8.94
C ASP A 156 3.15 -7.85 -9.69
N GLU A 157 3.84 -8.15 -10.79
CA GLU A 157 3.54 -9.27 -11.67
C GLU A 157 2.07 -9.30 -12.12
N ALA A 158 1.59 -8.15 -12.60
CA ALA A 158 0.17 -7.93 -12.90
C ALA A 158 -0.39 -8.89 -13.98
N HIS A 159 0.45 -9.54 -14.77
CA HIS A 159 0.04 -10.61 -15.70
C HIS A 159 -0.71 -11.75 -14.98
N ARG A 160 -0.49 -11.94 -13.67
CA ARG A 160 -1.20 -12.92 -12.84
C ARG A 160 -2.69 -12.61 -12.69
N LEU A 161 -3.10 -11.36 -12.85
CA LEU A 161 -4.52 -10.99 -12.82
C LEU A 161 -5.32 -11.60 -13.98
N LYS A 162 -4.66 -11.88 -15.11
CA LYS A 162 -5.27 -12.51 -16.27
C LYS A 162 -5.56 -14.01 -16.10
N ARG A 163 -4.81 -14.70 -15.23
CA ARG A 163 -4.79 -16.17 -15.12
C ARG A 163 -5.80 -16.76 -14.12
N ARG A 164 -6.45 -15.98 -13.30
CA ARG A 164 -7.38 -16.46 -12.26
C ARG A 164 -8.78 -15.97 -12.54
N ASP A 165 -9.53 -16.65 -13.39
CA ASP A 165 -10.99 -16.55 -13.62
C ASP A 165 -11.66 -15.19 -13.33
N GLY A 166 -10.93 -14.10 -13.49
CA GLY A 166 -11.38 -12.74 -13.19
C GLY A 166 -11.58 -12.43 -11.70
N ARG A 167 -11.34 -13.36 -10.76
CA ARG A 167 -11.57 -13.14 -9.34
C ARG A 167 -10.63 -12.09 -8.75
N ALA A 168 -9.33 -12.23 -8.94
CA ALA A 168 -8.36 -11.26 -8.42
C ALA A 168 -8.62 -9.83 -8.95
N ARG A 169 -9.06 -9.70 -10.18
CA ARG A 169 -9.48 -8.41 -10.74
C ARG A 169 -10.72 -7.86 -10.02
N LYS A 170 -11.74 -8.69 -9.80
CA LYS A 170 -12.96 -8.30 -9.08
C LYS A 170 -12.65 -7.88 -7.64
N ASP A 171 -11.69 -8.54 -6.99
CA ASP A 171 -11.30 -8.21 -5.62
C ASP A 171 -10.55 -6.87 -5.56
N ILE A 172 -9.70 -6.57 -6.55
CA ILE A 172 -9.08 -5.24 -6.68
C ILE A 172 -10.13 -4.16 -6.94
N GLU A 173 -11.12 -4.43 -7.80
CA GLU A 173 -12.20 -3.47 -8.12
C GLU A 173 -13.11 -3.14 -6.92
N ARG A 174 -13.11 -3.98 -5.88
CA ARG A 174 -13.84 -3.75 -4.61
C ARG A 174 -13.09 -2.84 -3.64
N LEU A 175 -11.79 -2.65 -3.84
CA LEU A 175 -10.99 -1.80 -2.96
C LEU A 175 -11.21 -0.32 -3.31
N ASP A 176 -11.29 0.53 -2.29
CA ASP A 176 -11.26 1.99 -2.48
C ASP A 176 -9.84 2.45 -2.79
N VAL A 177 -9.48 2.46 -4.07
CA VAL A 177 -8.13 2.80 -4.54
C VAL A 177 -8.18 4.05 -5.40
N ARG A 178 -7.48 5.10 -4.96
CA ARG A 178 -7.42 6.35 -5.74
C ARG A 178 -6.57 6.22 -7.00
N ARG A 179 -5.47 5.48 -6.96
CA ARG A 179 -4.53 5.29 -8.08
C ARG A 179 -3.93 3.90 -8.06
N LEU A 180 -3.86 3.31 -9.24
CA LEU A 180 -3.36 1.96 -9.45
C LEU A 180 -2.14 1.98 -10.39
N VAL A 181 -1.09 1.28 -9.99
CA VAL A 181 0.08 0.97 -10.81
C VAL A 181 0.19 -0.53 -10.97
N LEU A 182 0.24 -0.98 -12.19
CA LEU A 182 0.48 -2.37 -12.55
C LEU A 182 1.94 -2.52 -12.99
N LEU A 183 2.65 -3.49 -12.44
CA LEU A 183 4.00 -3.85 -12.85
C LEU A 183 3.97 -5.19 -13.58
N THR A 184 4.69 -5.26 -14.68
CA THR A 184 4.92 -6.52 -15.41
C THR A 184 6.33 -6.50 -15.97
N GLY A 185 6.91 -7.64 -16.13
CA GLY A 185 8.18 -7.84 -16.83
C GLY A 185 7.94 -8.60 -18.09
#